data_53226e6767271537625eb55227bc2cb4
#
_entry.id   53226e6767271537625eb55227bc2cb4
#
_cell.length_a   1.000
_cell.length_b   1.000
_cell.length_c   1.000
_cell.angle_alpha   90.00
_cell.angle_beta   90.00
_cell.angle_gamma   90.00
#
_symmetry.space_group_name_H-M   'P 1'
#
loop_
_entity.id
_entity.type
_entity.pdbx_description
1 polymer ?
#
loop_
_entity_poly.entity_id
_entity_poly.type
_entity_poly.pdbx_seq_one_letter_code
_entity_poly.pdbx_strand_id
1 'polypeptide(L)'
;MPRLQWFTTVLVLVVVGTGGPAAVEQTVPGPKPPAALVASFDGLGAGFIGPQGSSTQRNPSDNSVAVGPDRVMQIVNTRLAIFTKSGTPLYGPVETKTLFRDFGGPCEIRNNGDAVVRYDQLAGRWLIVMPIFSRGPLRDGPQPGPPVSLPESPDLSLQRRAPRAEGRGPSSYAMCYAISTGTDPMGPYYRYQFARPLFPDYPRPAVWPDGYYVPTSTGDDVIQKHACVVERAKMLVGGDAKEQCVVIDGVNFLNHADLDGQALPPPGAPNIILAAGGKQLEKITADDGIYAWTFHVDWDDSSKTKVTGPVKIPVAPYHYLCDGQLTDCVPQPGTDRRLDAQGDKLMARVVYRRIGNQESIVAVHSVNSAAGGGGVRWYEFRLDRARNVRLYQQGTYAPDRFYRWLASPAMDRHGNIGIGYSFGGTPHFAGQRFAGRMAGDPKNRLTLRETVLTIGEGPQTTTMRWEDYTQTAMDPADDCTIWYVGDYLKKDSTNYSTRIGAFRMPGCR
;
A
#
# COMPACT_ATOMS: atom_id res chain seq x y z
N MET A 1 -35.56 65.09 40.04
CA MET A 1 -34.54 64.65 39.06
C MET A 1 -34.39 63.15 39.19
N PRO A 2 -34.86 62.33 38.25
CA PRO A 2 -34.68 60.85 38.28
C PRO A 2 -33.33 60.49 37.69
N ARG A 3 -32.61 59.55 38.37
CA ARG A 3 -31.37 59.00 37.93
C ARG A 3 -31.65 57.93 36.87
N LEU A 4 -31.04 58.03 35.70
CA LEU A 4 -31.04 57.08 34.62
C LEU A 4 -29.98 55.96 34.93
N GLN A 5 -30.41 54.70 35.13
CA GLN A 5 -29.53 53.58 35.25
C GLN A 5 -29.30 53.02 33.85
N TRP A 6 -28.01 52.96 33.41
CA TRP A 6 -27.59 52.31 32.19
C TRP A 6 -27.34 50.82 32.49
N PHE A 7 -28.11 49.93 31.85
CA PHE A 7 -27.83 48.52 31.83
C PHE A 7 -26.89 48.21 30.66
N THR A 8 -25.67 47.80 30.94
CA THR A 8 -24.71 47.32 29.95
C THR A 8 -24.98 45.85 29.70
N THR A 9 -25.57 45.53 28.55
CA THR A 9 -25.75 44.11 28.13
C THR A 9 -24.43 43.61 27.56
N VAL A 10 -23.77 42.71 28.25
CA VAL A 10 -22.59 41.98 27.75
C VAL A 10 -23.06 40.85 26.84
N LEU A 11 -22.82 41.03 25.55
CA LEU A 11 -23.05 39.98 24.55
C LEU A 11 -21.89 38.99 24.61
N VAL A 12 -22.13 37.83 25.20
CA VAL A 12 -21.15 36.69 25.17
C VAL A 12 -21.27 36.03 23.81
N LEU A 13 -20.33 36.33 22.93
CA LEU A 13 -20.15 35.55 21.69
C LEU A 13 -19.65 34.16 22.03
N VAL A 14 -20.52 33.16 21.99
CA VAL A 14 -20.12 31.76 22.02
C VAL A 14 -19.59 31.41 20.62
N VAL A 15 -18.28 31.42 20.47
CA VAL A 15 -17.63 30.87 19.28
C VAL A 15 -17.81 29.34 19.36
N VAL A 16 -18.82 28.83 18.67
CA VAL A 16 -18.95 27.38 18.43
C VAL A 16 -17.84 27.02 17.46
N GLY A 17 -16.72 26.55 17.99
CA GLY A 17 -15.66 25.97 17.20
C GLY A 17 -16.21 24.70 16.50
N THR A 18 -16.27 24.73 15.18
CA THR A 18 -16.53 23.55 14.34
C THR A 18 -15.30 22.62 14.36
N GLY A 19 -14.96 22.12 15.54
CA GLY A 19 -13.95 21.08 15.69
C GLY A 19 -14.53 19.75 15.21
N GLY A 20 -13.94 19.18 14.15
CA GLY A 20 -14.19 17.79 13.81
C GLY A 20 -13.91 16.89 15.03
N PRO A 21 -14.46 15.66 15.05
CA PRO A 21 -14.29 14.77 16.20
C PRO A 21 -12.80 14.54 16.49
N ALA A 22 -12.38 14.81 17.73
CA ALA A 22 -11.00 14.63 18.17
C ALA A 22 -10.55 13.18 17.92
N ALA A 23 -9.35 12.98 17.37
CA ALA A 23 -8.76 11.66 17.33
C ALA A 23 -8.40 11.26 18.75
N VAL A 24 -8.81 10.05 19.12
CA VAL A 24 -8.39 9.47 20.40
C VAL A 24 -7.01 8.88 20.21
N GLU A 25 -5.98 9.46 20.83
CA GLU A 25 -4.70 8.78 20.97
C GLU A 25 -4.85 7.69 22.01
N GLN A 26 -4.68 6.45 21.57
CA GLN A 26 -4.80 5.28 22.42
C GLN A 26 -3.44 4.99 23.06
N THR A 27 -3.32 5.31 24.34
CA THR A 27 -2.09 5.22 25.14
C THR A 27 -1.99 3.93 25.96
N VAL A 28 -2.89 2.98 25.72
CA VAL A 28 -2.89 1.65 26.37
C VAL A 28 -3.20 0.57 25.33
N PRO A 29 -2.68 -0.65 25.52
CA PRO A 29 -3.04 -1.77 24.65
C PRO A 29 -4.55 -2.04 24.65
N GLY A 30 -5.02 -2.69 23.58
CA GLY A 30 -6.40 -3.17 23.52
C GLY A 30 -6.70 -4.18 24.65
N PRO A 31 -7.89 -4.13 25.27
CA PRO A 31 -8.23 -5.02 26.39
C PRO A 31 -8.61 -6.44 25.95
N LYS A 32 -8.99 -6.64 24.69
CA LYS A 32 -9.48 -7.93 24.18
C LYS A 32 -8.34 -8.86 23.77
N PRO A 33 -8.59 -10.18 23.69
CA PRO A 33 -7.60 -11.13 23.13
C PRO A 33 -7.10 -10.70 21.75
N PRO A 34 -5.83 -10.99 21.43
CA PRO A 34 -5.26 -10.64 20.12
C PRO A 34 -5.91 -11.45 18.99
N ALA A 35 -5.73 -10.99 17.74
CA ALA A 35 -6.03 -11.81 16.58
C ALA A 35 -5.17 -13.08 16.59
N ALA A 36 -5.75 -14.20 16.16
CA ALA A 36 -5.03 -15.46 16.11
C ALA A 36 -4.03 -15.46 14.95
N LEU A 37 -2.76 -15.73 15.22
CA LEU A 37 -1.75 -15.99 14.20
C LEU A 37 -1.95 -17.42 13.70
N VAL A 38 -2.45 -17.59 12.46
CA VAL A 38 -2.80 -18.90 11.89
C VAL A 38 -1.74 -19.45 10.93
N ALA A 39 -0.86 -18.60 10.40
CA ALA A 39 0.34 -18.98 9.68
C ALA A 39 1.44 -17.93 9.87
N SER A 40 2.70 -18.36 9.90
CA SER A 40 3.86 -17.48 9.96
C SER A 40 5.08 -18.17 9.40
N PHE A 41 5.73 -17.57 8.41
CA PHE A 41 6.95 -18.11 7.77
C PHE A 41 7.81 -17.01 7.18
N ASP A 42 9.10 -17.32 6.95
CA ASP A 42 10.01 -16.41 6.28
C ASP A 42 9.70 -16.32 4.78
N GLY A 43 9.63 -15.11 4.28
CA GLY A 43 9.57 -14.81 2.86
C GLY A 43 10.95 -14.49 2.27
N LEU A 44 10.94 -13.80 1.13
CA LEU A 44 12.15 -13.32 0.46
C LEU A 44 12.98 -12.41 1.38
N GLY A 45 14.31 -12.51 1.27
CA GLY A 45 15.23 -11.72 2.06
C GLY A 45 16.50 -12.48 2.40
N ALA A 46 17.24 -12.02 3.40
CA ALA A 46 18.49 -12.62 3.83
C ALA A 46 18.29 -14.07 4.31
N GLY A 47 19.04 -14.98 3.72
CA GLY A 47 18.99 -16.40 4.05
C GLY A 47 17.82 -17.18 3.45
N PHE A 48 16.99 -16.56 2.60
CA PHE A 48 15.96 -17.28 1.89
C PHE A 48 16.55 -18.14 0.75
N ILE A 49 16.15 -19.40 0.72
CA ILE A 49 16.48 -20.36 -0.33
C ILE A 49 15.19 -21.00 -0.83
N GLY A 50 14.97 -20.90 -2.13
CA GLY A 50 13.83 -21.52 -2.81
C GLY A 50 14.25 -22.46 -3.93
N PRO A 51 13.28 -23.00 -4.69
CA PRO A 51 13.56 -23.93 -5.78
C PRO A 51 14.51 -23.39 -6.86
N GLN A 52 14.57 -22.07 -7.06
CA GLN A 52 15.45 -21.42 -8.03
C GLN A 52 16.70 -20.79 -7.39
N GLY A 53 17.08 -21.21 -6.19
CA GLY A 53 18.33 -20.80 -5.53
C GLY A 53 18.13 -19.83 -4.38
N SER A 54 19.16 -19.01 -4.13
CA SER A 54 19.18 -18.05 -3.01
C SER A 54 18.69 -16.67 -3.43
N SER A 55 18.00 -15.98 -2.51
CA SER A 55 17.56 -14.61 -2.72
C SER A 55 18.74 -13.62 -2.64
N THR A 56 18.74 -12.66 -3.54
CA THR A 56 19.58 -11.46 -3.43
C THR A 56 18.71 -10.30 -2.97
N GLN A 57 19.24 -9.44 -2.10
CA GLN A 57 18.50 -8.32 -1.53
C GLN A 57 18.86 -7.00 -2.20
N ARG A 58 17.88 -6.09 -2.22
CA ARG A 58 18.04 -4.66 -2.49
C ARG A 58 17.27 -3.89 -1.43
N ASN A 59 17.82 -2.79 -0.95
CA ASN A 59 17.14 -1.88 -0.05
C ASN A 59 16.59 -0.69 -0.84
N PRO A 60 15.38 -0.26 -0.49
CA PRO A 60 14.43 -0.88 0.45
C PRO A 60 13.82 -2.17 -0.08
N SER A 61 13.05 -2.88 0.75
CA SER A 61 12.44 -4.16 0.38
C SER A 61 11.21 -4.01 -0.53
N ASP A 62 10.49 -2.91 -0.43
CA ASP A 62 9.27 -2.65 -1.21
C ASP A 62 8.28 -3.83 -1.12
N ASN A 63 7.97 -4.21 0.12
CA ASN A 63 7.23 -5.44 0.39
C ASN A 63 5.83 -5.47 -0.22
N SER A 64 5.55 -6.50 -1.00
CA SER A 64 4.24 -6.76 -1.58
C SER A 64 3.85 -8.22 -1.45
N VAL A 65 2.63 -8.48 -1.00
CA VAL A 65 2.06 -9.83 -0.86
C VAL A 65 0.64 -9.86 -1.41
N ALA A 66 0.32 -10.92 -2.15
CA ALA A 66 -1.05 -11.22 -2.54
C ALA A 66 -1.36 -12.70 -2.25
N VAL A 67 -2.63 -12.99 -2.03
CA VAL A 67 -3.11 -14.31 -1.66
C VAL A 67 -4.26 -14.72 -2.57
N GLY A 68 -4.11 -15.88 -3.18
CA GLY A 68 -5.16 -16.56 -3.93
C GLY A 68 -5.82 -17.65 -3.09
N PRO A 69 -6.65 -18.51 -3.71
CA PRO A 69 -7.37 -19.55 -2.98
C PRO A 69 -6.45 -20.52 -2.21
N ASP A 70 -5.29 -20.85 -2.76
CA ASP A 70 -4.38 -21.89 -2.25
C ASP A 70 -2.88 -21.49 -2.25
N ARG A 71 -2.53 -20.31 -2.76
CA ARG A 71 -1.16 -19.82 -2.92
C ARG A 71 -0.98 -18.42 -2.34
N VAL A 72 0.27 -18.12 -2.00
CA VAL A 72 0.75 -16.79 -1.62
C VAL A 72 1.85 -16.41 -2.61
N MET A 73 1.77 -15.21 -3.17
CA MET A 73 2.85 -14.63 -3.98
C MET A 73 3.42 -13.42 -3.23
N GLN A 74 4.73 -13.38 -3.12
CA GLN A 74 5.47 -12.24 -2.61
C GLN A 74 6.37 -11.65 -3.69
N ILE A 75 6.39 -10.33 -3.74
CA ILE A 75 7.40 -9.57 -4.46
C ILE A 75 8.15 -8.68 -3.46
N VAL A 76 9.46 -8.71 -3.54
CA VAL A 76 10.36 -7.90 -2.73
C VAL A 76 11.32 -7.20 -3.69
N ASN A 77 11.14 -5.90 -3.85
CA ASN A 77 11.87 -5.05 -4.78
C ASN A 77 11.92 -5.66 -6.20
N THR A 78 12.98 -6.39 -6.54
CA THR A 78 13.22 -6.99 -7.86
C THR A 78 13.02 -8.49 -7.92
N ARG A 79 12.52 -9.12 -6.86
CA ARG A 79 12.41 -10.58 -6.72
C ARG A 79 10.99 -11.02 -6.45
N LEU A 80 10.64 -12.17 -7.00
CA LEU A 80 9.34 -12.82 -6.85
C LEU A 80 9.52 -14.23 -6.31
N ALA A 81 8.62 -14.65 -5.41
CA ALA A 81 8.48 -16.04 -4.98
C ALA A 81 7.00 -16.40 -4.73
N ILE A 82 6.69 -17.68 -4.88
CA ILE A 82 5.35 -18.25 -4.68
C ILE A 82 5.46 -19.36 -3.62
N PHE A 83 4.49 -19.34 -2.71
CA PHE A 83 4.45 -20.25 -1.56
C PHE A 83 3.09 -20.95 -1.46
N THR A 84 3.06 -22.09 -0.78
CA THR A 84 1.82 -22.58 -0.18
C THR A 84 1.39 -21.67 0.95
N LYS A 85 0.14 -21.75 1.39
CA LYS A 85 -0.33 -21.02 2.58
C LYS A 85 0.33 -21.45 3.90
N SER A 86 1.01 -22.60 3.90
CA SER A 86 1.84 -23.06 5.03
C SER A 86 3.29 -22.59 4.97
N GLY A 87 3.69 -21.86 3.90
CA GLY A 87 5.03 -21.30 3.75
C GLY A 87 6.04 -22.15 2.99
N THR A 88 5.63 -23.28 2.41
CA THR A 88 6.53 -24.06 1.54
C THR A 88 6.77 -23.28 0.24
N PRO A 89 8.03 -22.94 -0.11
CA PRO A 89 8.31 -22.28 -1.38
C PRO A 89 8.08 -23.23 -2.55
N LEU A 90 7.26 -22.80 -3.50
CA LEU A 90 6.92 -23.56 -4.71
C LEU A 90 7.69 -23.07 -5.93
N TYR A 91 8.00 -21.77 -5.96
CA TYR A 91 8.69 -21.11 -7.06
C TYR A 91 9.46 -19.88 -6.55
N GLY A 92 10.58 -19.57 -7.18
CA GLY A 92 11.45 -18.45 -6.84
C GLY A 92 12.59 -18.82 -5.87
N PRO A 93 13.47 -17.86 -5.55
CA PRO A 93 13.43 -16.45 -5.97
C PRO A 93 13.82 -16.28 -7.44
N VAL A 94 13.06 -15.53 -8.19
CA VAL A 94 13.39 -15.13 -9.56
C VAL A 94 13.29 -13.62 -9.73
N GLU A 95 13.93 -13.07 -10.76
CA GLU A 95 13.74 -11.66 -11.11
C GLU A 95 12.30 -11.40 -11.56
N THR A 96 11.68 -10.30 -11.10
CA THR A 96 10.29 -9.97 -11.46
C THR A 96 10.11 -9.84 -12.98
N LYS A 97 11.13 -9.36 -13.70
CA LYS A 97 11.12 -9.25 -15.17
C LYS A 97 11.01 -10.62 -15.89
N THR A 98 11.22 -11.76 -15.22
CA THR A 98 11.05 -13.09 -15.86
C THR A 98 9.63 -13.33 -16.36
N LEU A 99 8.64 -12.61 -15.80
CA LEU A 99 7.27 -12.57 -16.33
C LEU A 99 7.18 -12.00 -17.75
N PHE A 100 8.18 -11.23 -18.17
CA PHE A 100 8.22 -10.55 -19.47
C PHE A 100 9.23 -11.15 -20.45
N ARG A 101 9.66 -12.40 -20.21
CA ARG A 101 10.53 -13.13 -21.13
C ARG A 101 9.90 -13.19 -22.53
N ASP A 102 10.69 -12.95 -23.56
CA ASP A 102 10.27 -12.94 -24.98
C ASP A 102 9.14 -11.92 -25.28
N PHE A 103 8.93 -10.93 -24.40
CA PHE A 103 7.98 -9.86 -24.61
C PHE A 103 8.59 -8.74 -25.45
N GLY A 104 9.89 -8.54 -25.36
CA GLY A 104 10.62 -7.44 -25.97
C GLY A 104 10.53 -6.13 -25.17
N GLY A 105 11.41 -5.19 -25.56
CA GLY A 105 11.42 -3.86 -24.98
C GLY A 105 11.89 -3.78 -23.51
N PRO A 106 11.63 -2.64 -22.85
CA PRO A 106 12.17 -2.37 -21.52
C PRO A 106 11.60 -3.28 -20.42
N CYS A 107 10.39 -3.81 -20.55
CA CYS A 107 9.79 -4.71 -19.55
C CYS A 107 10.56 -6.03 -19.44
N GLU A 108 11.12 -6.54 -20.55
CA GLU A 108 11.96 -7.74 -20.55
C GLU A 108 13.37 -7.44 -20.03
N ILE A 109 13.94 -6.31 -20.44
CA ILE A 109 15.35 -6.01 -20.21
C ILE A 109 15.61 -5.49 -18.79
N ARG A 110 14.68 -4.68 -18.24
CA ARG A 110 14.87 -3.94 -17.00
C ARG A 110 14.20 -4.65 -15.82
N ASN A 111 14.78 -4.47 -14.64
CA ASN A 111 14.27 -4.95 -13.36
C ASN A 111 14.59 -3.87 -12.31
N ASN A 112 13.82 -2.78 -12.33
CA ASN A 112 14.19 -1.55 -11.62
C ASN A 112 13.82 -1.56 -10.13
N GLY A 113 12.82 -2.34 -9.72
CA GLY A 113 12.27 -2.39 -8.37
C GLY A 113 10.81 -1.98 -8.32
N ASP A 114 10.29 -1.73 -7.15
CA ASP A 114 8.94 -1.23 -6.84
C ASP A 114 7.79 -2.06 -7.47
N ALA A 115 8.07 -3.31 -7.83
CA ALA A 115 7.03 -4.17 -8.38
C ALA A 115 6.03 -4.57 -7.29
N VAL A 116 4.74 -4.53 -7.62
CA VAL A 116 3.64 -4.82 -6.69
C VAL A 116 2.75 -5.91 -7.25
N VAL A 117 2.36 -6.85 -6.39
CA VAL A 117 1.38 -7.89 -6.72
C VAL A 117 0.03 -7.62 -6.05
N ARG A 118 -1.06 -7.90 -6.79
CA ARG A 118 -2.45 -7.97 -6.28
C ARG A 118 -3.11 -9.26 -6.73
N TYR A 119 -4.07 -9.71 -5.96
CA TYR A 119 -5.00 -10.75 -6.40
C TYR A 119 -6.35 -10.12 -6.67
N ASP A 120 -6.76 -10.14 -7.91
CA ASP A 120 -8.09 -9.72 -8.33
C ASP A 120 -9.09 -10.80 -7.92
N GLN A 121 -9.74 -10.60 -6.78
CA GLN A 121 -10.70 -11.54 -6.21
C GLN A 121 -11.96 -11.70 -7.07
N LEU A 122 -12.30 -10.68 -7.88
CA LEU A 122 -13.48 -10.70 -8.74
C LEU A 122 -13.31 -11.61 -9.96
N ALA A 123 -12.08 -11.73 -10.46
CA ALA A 123 -11.77 -12.53 -11.64
C ALA A 123 -10.96 -13.80 -11.33
N GLY A 124 -10.44 -13.92 -10.11
CA GLY A 124 -9.51 -15.00 -9.76
C GLY A 124 -8.19 -14.89 -10.52
N ARG A 125 -7.56 -13.70 -10.52
CA ARG A 125 -6.35 -13.42 -11.29
C ARG A 125 -5.27 -12.75 -10.46
N TRP A 126 -4.01 -13.05 -10.78
CA TRP A 126 -2.83 -12.39 -10.22
C TRP A 126 -2.43 -11.24 -11.13
N LEU A 127 -2.37 -10.05 -10.59
CA LEU A 127 -1.90 -8.83 -11.25
C LEU A 127 -0.54 -8.45 -10.71
N ILE A 128 0.44 -8.32 -11.57
CA ILE A 128 1.76 -7.78 -11.24
C ILE A 128 1.95 -6.49 -12.02
N VAL A 129 2.40 -5.46 -11.32
CA VAL A 129 2.70 -4.13 -11.87
C VAL A 129 4.15 -3.82 -11.58
N MET A 130 4.92 -3.46 -12.61
CA MET A 130 6.36 -3.20 -12.50
C MET A 130 6.72 -1.89 -13.23
N PRO A 131 7.23 -0.87 -12.54
CA PRO A 131 7.66 0.37 -13.17
C PRO A 131 9.00 0.20 -13.88
N ILE A 132 9.19 0.94 -14.96
CA ILE A 132 10.44 0.96 -15.74
C ILE A 132 11.01 2.36 -15.77
N PHE A 133 12.25 2.45 -15.32
CA PHE A 133 13.10 3.63 -15.39
C PHE A 133 14.20 3.38 -16.42
N SER A 134 14.06 3.92 -17.61
CA SER A 134 15.03 3.73 -18.68
C SER A 134 15.74 5.04 -19.04
N ARG A 135 17.04 4.94 -19.32
CA ARG A 135 17.78 6.02 -19.98
C ARG A 135 17.85 5.67 -21.48
N GLY A 136 17.19 6.46 -22.30
CA GLY A 136 17.08 6.25 -23.74
C GLY A 136 15.63 6.11 -24.22
N PRO A 137 15.35 6.28 -25.52
CA PRO A 137 14.01 6.23 -26.06
C PRO A 137 13.39 4.84 -25.84
N LEU A 138 12.13 4.81 -25.40
CA LEU A 138 11.32 3.61 -25.47
C LEU A 138 11.01 3.36 -26.95
N ARG A 139 11.23 2.14 -27.41
CA ARG A 139 10.54 1.69 -28.61
C ARG A 139 9.09 1.40 -28.24
N ASP A 140 8.18 1.58 -29.17
CA ASP A 140 6.79 1.17 -28.98
C ASP A 140 6.77 -0.25 -28.44
N GLY A 141 6.06 -0.46 -27.34
CA GLY A 141 5.97 -1.76 -26.70
C GLY A 141 5.30 -2.77 -27.64
N PRO A 142 5.66 -4.05 -27.58
CA PRO A 142 4.98 -5.06 -28.36
C PRO A 142 3.49 -5.10 -27.97
N GLN A 143 2.66 -5.37 -28.98
CA GLN A 143 1.23 -5.62 -28.76
C GLN A 143 1.05 -6.87 -27.88
N PRO A 144 -0.10 -7.00 -27.18
CA PRO A 144 -0.39 -8.20 -26.41
C PRO A 144 -0.14 -9.47 -27.24
N GLY A 145 0.77 -10.29 -26.76
CA GLY A 145 1.10 -11.57 -27.38
C GLY A 145 0.40 -12.74 -26.68
N PRO A 146 0.60 -13.98 -27.16
CA PRO A 146 0.07 -15.15 -26.46
C PRO A 146 0.54 -15.18 -25.00
N PRO A 147 -0.27 -15.75 -24.08
CA PRO A 147 0.09 -15.86 -22.68
C PRO A 147 1.35 -16.76 -22.51
N VAL A 148 2.22 -16.42 -21.56
CA VAL A 148 3.47 -17.15 -21.28
C VAL A 148 3.48 -17.59 -19.84
N SER A 149 3.92 -18.81 -19.61
CA SER A 149 4.10 -19.40 -18.27
C SER A 149 5.42 -18.94 -17.64
N LEU A 150 5.48 -19.00 -16.30
CA LEU A 150 6.73 -18.80 -15.57
C LEU A 150 7.73 -19.91 -15.94
N PRO A 151 9.04 -19.60 -16.11
CA PRO A 151 10.04 -20.59 -16.44
C PRO A 151 10.28 -21.57 -15.28
N GLU A 152 10.36 -22.86 -15.57
CA GLU A 152 10.60 -23.90 -14.57
C GLU A 152 12.02 -23.89 -14.00
N SER A 153 12.99 -23.38 -14.75
CA SER A 153 14.41 -23.31 -14.37
C SER A 153 14.90 -21.87 -14.24
N PRO A 154 15.91 -21.62 -13.36
CA PRO A 154 16.57 -20.33 -13.32
C PRO A 154 17.18 -20.02 -14.68
N ASP A 155 16.84 -18.87 -15.26
CA ASP A 155 17.43 -18.46 -16.52
C ASP A 155 18.79 -17.82 -16.30
N LEU A 156 19.84 -18.64 -16.38
CA LEU A 156 21.23 -18.21 -16.33
C LEU A 156 21.68 -17.48 -17.62
N SER A 157 20.91 -17.58 -18.71
CA SER A 157 21.27 -16.99 -20.00
C SER A 157 21.10 -15.47 -20.08
N LEU A 158 20.27 -14.89 -19.19
CA LEU A 158 20.04 -13.44 -19.12
C LEU A 158 21.17 -12.64 -18.43
N GLN A 159 22.26 -13.29 -17.99
CA GLN A 159 23.47 -12.60 -17.53
C GLN A 159 24.27 -11.95 -18.66
N ARG A 160 23.79 -11.95 -19.91
CA ARG A 160 24.42 -11.19 -20.97
C ARG A 160 24.41 -9.71 -20.61
N ARG A 161 25.61 -9.16 -20.47
CA ARG A 161 25.85 -7.73 -20.26
C ARG A 161 24.97 -6.94 -21.25
N ALA A 162 24.07 -6.12 -20.70
CA ALA A 162 23.41 -5.11 -21.50
C ALA A 162 24.48 -4.32 -22.26
N PRO A 163 24.28 -4.02 -23.56
CA PRO A 163 25.18 -3.15 -24.27
C PRO A 163 25.35 -1.86 -23.49
N ARG A 164 26.59 -1.39 -23.31
CA ARG A 164 26.85 -0.06 -22.78
C ARG A 164 26.10 0.93 -23.65
N ALA A 165 25.09 1.57 -23.16
CA ALA A 165 24.40 2.64 -23.83
C ALA A 165 25.37 3.83 -23.93
N GLU A 166 25.98 4.01 -25.08
CA GLU A 166 26.62 5.24 -25.43
C GLU A 166 25.55 6.25 -25.84
N GLY A 167 25.50 7.36 -25.12
CA GLY A 167 24.60 8.49 -25.40
C GLY A 167 23.49 8.67 -24.35
N ARG A 168 23.46 9.83 -23.68
CA ARG A 168 22.37 10.28 -22.83
C ARG A 168 21.20 10.71 -23.74
N GLY A 169 20.39 9.76 -24.17
CA GLY A 169 19.08 10.04 -24.74
C GLY A 169 18.06 10.51 -23.68
N PRO A 170 16.91 11.07 -24.07
CA PRO A 170 15.85 11.44 -23.13
C PRO A 170 15.44 10.23 -22.29
N SER A 171 15.18 10.48 -21.01
CA SER A 171 14.67 9.46 -20.09
C SER A 171 13.34 8.91 -20.60
N SER A 172 13.18 7.59 -20.51
CA SER A 172 11.97 6.92 -20.96
C SER A 172 11.41 6.09 -19.83
N TYR A 173 10.12 6.21 -19.61
CA TYR A 173 9.41 5.59 -18.51
C TYR A 173 8.26 4.75 -19.03
N ALA A 174 8.00 3.62 -18.38
CA ALA A 174 6.88 2.75 -18.68
C ALA A 174 6.34 2.09 -17.42
N MET A 175 5.12 1.60 -17.52
CA MET A 175 4.53 0.67 -16.58
C MET A 175 4.27 -0.65 -17.30
N CYS A 176 4.79 -1.73 -16.72
CA CYS A 176 4.60 -3.09 -17.19
C CYS A 176 3.54 -3.79 -16.36
N TYR A 177 2.65 -4.51 -17.00
CA TYR A 177 1.59 -5.28 -16.35
C TYR A 177 1.66 -6.72 -16.79
N ALA A 178 1.53 -7.65 -15.84
CA ALA A 178 1.30 -9.05 -16.11
C ALA A 178 0.03 -9.49 -15.36
N ILE A 179 -0.91 -10.11 -16.08
CA ILE A 179 -2.15 -10.64 -15.51
C ILE A 179 -2.26 -12.12 -15.81
N SER A 180 -2.43 -12.97 -14.78
CA SER A 180 -2.55 -14.41 -14.98
C SER A 180 -3.80 -14.77 -15.77
N THR A 181 -3.73 -15.86 -16.55
CA THR A 181 -4.89 -16.36 -17.30
C THR A 181 -5.84 -17.21 -16.47
N GLY A 182 -5.40 -17.59 -15.25
CA GLY A 182 -6.15 -18.42 -14.32
C GLY A 182 -5.81 -18.08 -12.86
N THR A 183 -6.33 -18.91 -11.96
CA THR A 183 -6.10 -18.78 -10.50
C THR A 183 -4.73 -19.27 -10.05
N ASP A 184 -4.06 -20.12 -10.87
CA ASP A 184 -2.72 -20.59 -10.59
C ASP A 184 -1.69 -19.49 -10.92
N PRO A 185 -0.90 -19.02 -9.92
CA PRO A 185 0.13 -18.00 -10.16
C PRO A 185 1.33 -18.53 -10.95
N MET A 186 1.48 -19.83 -11.11
CA MET A 186 2.52 -20.47 -11.91
C MET A 186 2.09 -20.73 -13.36
N GLY A 187 0.81 -20.45 -13.68
CA GLY A 187 0.26 -20.52 -15.03
C GLY A 187 0.69 -19.38 -15.95
N PRO A 188 0.11 -19.32 -17.15
CA PRO A 188 0.46 -18.29 -18.13
C PRO A 188 -0.05 -16.88 -17.76
N TYR A 189 0.59 -15.85 -18.34
CA TYR A 189 0.27 -14.44 -18.13
C TYR A 189 0.09 -13.71 -19.46
N TYR A 190 -0.95 -12.87 -19.56
CA TYR A 190 -1.01 -11.78 -20.52
C TYR A 190 -0.14 -10.63 -20.05
N ARG A 191 0.53 -9.93 -20.96
CA ARG A 191 1.53 -8.92 -20.65
C ARG A 191 1.29 -7.65 -21.44
N TYR A 192 1.51 -6.51 -20.79
CA TYR A 192 1.25 -5.19 -21.35
C TYR A 192 2.36 -4.22 -20.93
N GLN A 193 2.61 -3.23 -21.79
CA GLN A 193 3.48 -2.11 -21.51
C GLN A 193 2.81 -0.82 -21.93
N PHE A 194 2.75 0.15 -21.01
CA PHE A 194 2.27 1.49 -21.29
C PHE A 194 3.38 2.49 -21.03
N ALA A 195 3.65 3.40 -21.99
CA ALA A 195 4.61 4.49 -21.82
C ALA A 195 4.07 5.49 -20.79
N ARG A 196 4.96 6.03 -19.95
CA ARG A 196 4.63 7.06 -18.96
C ARG A 196 5.38 8.35 -19.28
N PRO A 197 4.71 9.51 -19.25
CA PRO A 197 5.37 10.79 -19.54
C PRO A 197 6.31 11.24 -18.42
N LEU A 198 6.06 10.80 -17.18
CA LEU A 198 6.82 11.13 -15.99
C LEU A 198 7.31 9.87 -15.29
N PHE A 199 8.31 10.02 -14.43
CA PHE A 199 8.89 8.93 -13.63
C PHE A 199 7.81 8.21 -12.80
N PRO A 200 7.57 6.91 -13.04
CA PRO A 200 6.43 6.19 -12.44
C PRO A 200 6.79 5.53 -11.11
N ASP A 201 7.31 6.31 -10.17
CA ASP A 201 7.72 5.85 -8.85
C ASP A 201 6.53 5.46 -7.96
N TYR A 202 6.76 4.56 -7.03
CA TYR A 202 5.83 4.24 -5.95
C TYR A 202 4.44 3.80 -6.44
N PRO A 203 4.31 2.78 -7.31
CA PRO A 203 3.02 2.34 -7.82
C PRO A 203 2.16 1.71 -6.71
N ARG A 204 0.86 2.02 -6.72
CA ARG A 204 -0.14 1.50 -5.76
C ARG A 204 -1.34 0.91 -6.48
N PRO A 205 -1.17 -0.26 -7.14
CA PRO A 205 -2.26 -0.88 -7.87
C PRO A 205 -3.45 -1.19 -6.97
N ALA A 206 -4.64 -0.89 -7.49
CA ALA A 206 -5.93 -1.16 -6.87
C ALA A 206 -6.85 -1.86 -7.87
N VAL A 207 -7.60 -2.84 -7.41
CA VAL A 207 -8.61 -3.57 -8.20
C VAL A 207 -9.96 -2.90 -8.07
N TRP A 208 -10.59 -2.61 -9.22
CA TRP A 208 -11.94 -2.10 -9.30
C TRP A 208 -12.69 -2.77 -10.44
N PRO A 209 -14.02 -2.81 -10.45
CA PRO A 209 -14.75 -3.55 -11.50
C PRO A 209 -14.44 -3.13 -12.93
N ASP A 210 -14.25 -1.85 -13.17
CA ASP A 210 -14.03 -1.26 -14.50
C ASP A 210 -12.56 -1.06 -14.88
N GLY A 211 -11.61 -1.20 -13.93
CA GLY A 211 -10.20 -0.96 -14.23
C GLY A 211 -9.24 -1.41 -13.13
N TYR A 212 -7.97 -1.53 -13.51
CA TYR A 212 -6.86 -1.58 -12.57
C TYR A 212 -6.29 -0.18 -12.43
N TYR A 213 -6.48 0.43 -11.26
CA TYR A 213 -6.06 1.80 -10.97
C TYR A 213 -4.66 1.80 -10.40
N VAL A 214 -3.73 2.52 -11.03
CA VAL A 214 -2.32 2.52 -10.63
C VAL A 214 -1.81 3.96 -10.55
N PRO A 215 -1.95 4.62 -9.40
CA PRO A 215 -1.34 5.92 -9.19
C PRO A 215 0.18 5.77 -9.08
N THR A 216 0.90 6.79 -9.51
CA THR A 216 2.34 6.89 -9.33
C THR A 216 2.74 8.29 -8.90
N SER A 217 3.82 8.37 -8.14
CA SER A 217 4.54 9.60 -7.86
C SER A 217 5.50 9.92 -8.99
N THR A 218 6.04 11.12 -9.02
CA THR A 218 7.00 11.55 -10.05
C THR A 218 8.36 11.93 -9.47
N GLY A 219 8.71 11.40 -8.27
CA GLY A 219 9.97 11.67 -7.57
C GLY A 219 9.85 12.71 -6.46
N ASP A 220 10.94 12.91 -5.73
CA ASP A 220 10.94 13.60 -4.42
C ASP A 220 10.52 15.07 -4.47
N ASP A 221 10.88 15.79 -5.53
CA ASP A 221 10.55 17.22 -5.68
C ASP A 221 9.28 17.48 -6.51
N VAL A 222 8.62 16.45 -6.97
CA VAL A 222 7.54 16.59 -7.93
C VAL A 222 6.19 16.63 -7.25
N ILE A 223 5.49 17.74 -7.44
CA ILE A 223 4.13 17.96 -6.94
C ILE A 223 3.04 17.34 -7.82
N GLN A 224 3.42 16.80 -8.98
CA GLN A 224 2.50 16.15 -9.91
C GLN A 224 2.39 14.66 -9.61
N LYS A 225 1.17 14.15 -9.64
CA LYS A 225 0.85 12.74 -9.44
C LYS A 225 0.01 12.24 -10.60
N HIS A 226 0.34 11.06 -11.10
CA HIS A 226 -0.51 10.38 -12.06
C HIS A 226 -1.59 9.56 -11.34
N ALA A 227 -2.83 9.79 -11.72
CA ALA A 227 -3.92 8.87 -11.48
C ALA A 227 -4.20 8.13 -12.79
N CYS A 228 -3.77 6.89 -12.91
CA CYS A 228 -3.91 6.09 -14.13
C CYS A 228 -4.82 4.89 -13.90
N VAL A 229 -5.50 4.48 -14.97
CA VAL A 229 -6.34 3.28 -14.98
C VAL A 229 -6.12 2.51 -16.27
N VAL A 230 -6.07 1.17 -16.17
CA VAL A 230 -5.94 0.25 -17.30
C VAL A 230 -7.20 -0.57 -17.45
N GLU A 231 -7.61 -0.81 -18.70
CA GLU A 231 -8.85 -1.49 -19.06
C GLU A 231 -8.86 -2.97 -18.65
N ARG A 232 -9.38 -3.23 -17.44
CA ARG A 232 -9.38 -4.56 -16.81
C ARG A 232 -10.06 -5.61 -17.68
N ALA A 233 -11.19 -5.31 -18.28
CA ALA A 233 -11.97 -6.27 -19.08
C ALA A 233 -11.15 -6.82 -20.26
N LYS A 234 -10.38 -5.98 -20.93
CA LYS A 234 -9.50 -6.38 -22.03
C LYS A 234 -8.26 -7.12 -21.54
N MET A 235 -7.68 -6.67 -20.43
CA MET A 235 -6.51 -7.36 -19.86
C MET A 235 -6.82 -8.81 -19.46
N LEU A 236 -8.02 -9.07 -18.93
CA LEU A 236 -8.44 -10.40 -18.48
C LEU A 236 -8.53 -11.44 -19.62
N VAL A 237 -8.67 -11.00 -20.85
CA VAL A 237 -8.81 -11.86 -22.04
C VAL A 237 -7.63 -11.73 -23.02
N GLY A 238 -6.58 -10.99 -22.64
CA GLY A 238 -5.43 -10.76 -23.53
C GLY A 238 -5.74 -9.88 -24.73
N GLY A 239 -6.79 -9.07 -24.64
CA GLY A 239 -7.21 -8.14 -25.69
C GLY A 239 -6.38 -6.85 -25.67
N ASP A 240 -6.63 -5.98 -26.67
CA ASP A 240 -5.98 -4.68 -26.79
C ASP A 240 -6.53 -3.71 -25.74
N ALA A 241 -5.88 -3.67 -24.58
CA ALA A 241 -6.26 -2.85 -23.44
C ALA A 241 -5.72 -1.43 -23.57
N LYS A 242 -6.52 -0.45 -23.13
CA LYS A 242 -6.14 0.95 -23.09
C LYS A 242 -5.70 1.35 -21.67
N GLU A 243 -4.83 2.38 -21.59
CA GLU A 243 -4.53 3.10 -20.34
C GLU A 243 -4.99 4.55 -20.47
N GLN A 244 -5.61 5.08 -19.42
CA GLN A 244 -5.98 6.49 -19.32
C GLN A 244 -5.39 7.08 -18.04
N CYS A 245 -4.74 8.23 -18.14
CA CYS A 245 -4.09 8.92 -17.03
C CYS A 245 -4.57 10.36 -16.91
N VAL A 246 -4.76 10.80 -15.66
CA VAL A 246 -4.99 12.21 -15.32
C VAL A 246 -3.85 12.65 -14.41
N VAL A 247 -3.27 13.82 -14.70
CA VAL A 247 -2.26 14.45 -13.84
C VAL A 247 -2.99 15.32 -12.82
N ILE A 248 -2.64 15.16 -11.55
CA ILE A 248 -3.18 15.95 -10.44
C ILE A 248 -2.00 16.70 -9.81
N ASP A 249 -2.08 18.03 -9.80
CA ASP A 249 -1.05 18.91 -9.25
C ASP A 249 -1.32 19.27 -7.78
N GLY A 250 -0.26 19.63 -7.07
CA GLY A 250 -0.35 20.19 -5.72
C GLY A 250 -0.90 19.22 -4.68
N VAL A 251 -0.69 17.92 -4.87
CA VAL A 251 -1.20 16.87 -3.98
C VAL A 251 -0.09 15.94 -3.51
N ASN A 252 -0.33 15.29 -2.39
CA ASN A 252 0.52 14.22 -1.88
C ASN A 252 0.26 12.89 -2.61
N PHE A 253 0.92 11.83 -2.20
CA PHE A 253 0.77 10.49 -2.77
C PHE A 253 -0.70 10.06 -2.84
N LEU A 254 -1.15 9.72 -4.04
CA LEU A 254 -2.51 9.24 -4.28
C LEU A 254 -2.62 7.75 -3.97
N ASN A 255 -3.74 7.35 -3.38
CA ASN A 255 -4.09 5.94 -3.21
C ASN A 255 -5.52 5.72 -3.69
N HIS A 256 -5.69 4.82 -4.64
CA HIS A 256 -7.00 4.38 -5.09
C HIS A 256 -7.62 3.37 -4.13
N ALA A 257 -8.93 3.41 -3.99
CA ALA A 257 -9.68 2.42 -3.25
C ALA A 257 -9.54 1.03 -3.90
N ASP A 258 -8.94 0.09 -3.16
CA ASP A 258 -8.63 -1.27 -3.58
C ASP A 258 -9.66 -2.23 -2.97
N LEU A 259 -10.40 -2.93 -3.80
CA LEU A 259 -11.56 -3.72 -3.40
C LEU A 259 -11.15 -5.04 -2.74
N ASP A 260 -11.62 -5.26 -1.51
CA ASP A 260 -11.58 -6.54 -0.81
C ASP A 260 -12.95 -7.22 -0.81
N GLY A 261 -12.94 -8.54 -0.97
CA GLY A 261 -14.14 -9.38 -1.00
C GLY A 261 -14.82 -9.41 -2.35
N GLN A 262 -16.00 -10.05 -2.38
CA GLN A 262 -16.76 -10.30 -3.61
C GLN A 262 -17.90 -9.29 -3.85
N ALA A 263 -18.21 -8.46 -2.83
CA ALA A 263 -19.31 -7.51 -2.92
C ALA A 263 -18.90 -6.27 -3.73
N LEU A 264 -19.43 -6.18 -4.95
CA LEU A 264 -19.16 -5.07 -5.87
C LEU A 264 -19.69 -3.74 -5.33
N PRO A 265 -19.02 -2.60 -5.63
CA PRO A 265 -19.65 -1.30 -5.49
C PRO A 265 -20.91 -1.21 -6.38
N PRO A 266 -21.78 -0.22 -6.18
CA PRO A 266 -22.92 -0.02 -7.06
C PRO A 266 -22.51 0.06 -8.53
N PRO A 267 -23.34 -0.42 -9.49
CA PRO A 267 -23.03 -0.35 -10.91
C PRO A 267 -22.66 1.08 -11.35
N GLY A 268 -21.58 1.22 -12.12
CA GLY A 268 -21.08 2.52 -12.58
C GLY A 268 -20.46 3.41 -11.49
N ALA A 269 -20.25 2.88 -10.29
CA ALA A 269 -19.62 3.63 -9.21
C ALA A 269 -18.16 3.97 -9.56
N PRO A 270 -17.77 5.28 -9.55
CA PRO A 270 -16.40 5.67 -9.79
C PRO A 270 -15.48 5.14 -8.68
N ASN A 271 -14.21 4.92 -9.01
CA ASN A 271 -13.20 4.64 -8.00
C ASN A 271 -12.97 5.89 -7.12
N ILE A 272 -12.61 5.66 -5.87
CA ILE A 272 -12.30 6.72 -4.90
C ILE A 272 -10.78 6.83 -4.77
N ILE A 273 -10.26 8.05 -4.86
CA ILE A 273 -8.86 8.36 -4.57
C ILE A 273 -8.79 9.08 -3.23
N LEU A 274 -7.82 8.72 -2.40
CA LEU A 274 -7.50 9.44 -1.18
C LEU A 274 -6.05 9.90 -1.18
N ALA A 275 -5.80 11.08 -0.59
CA ALA A 275 -4.49 11.56 -0.21
C ALA A 275 -4.56 12.30 1.13
N ALA A 276 -3.48 12.29 1.90
CA ALA A 276 -3.35 13.09 3.11
C ALA A 276 -2.69 14.43 2.77
N GLY A 277 -3.18 15.52 3.36
CA GLY A 277 -2.49 16.78 3.46
C GLY A 277 -1.76 16.87 4.80
N GLY A 278 -1.03 17.94 5.04
CA GLY A 278 -0.37 18.19 6.33
C GLY A 278 0.44 19.47 6.33
N LYS A 279 0.45 20.15 7.46
CA LYS A 279 1.17 21.41 7.64
C LYS A 279 2.68 21.32 7.42
N GLN A 280 3.24 20.09 7.50
CA GLN A 280 4.66 19.83 7.24
C GLN A 280 4.99 19.74 5.74
N LEU A 281 3.99 19.74 4.86
CA LEU A 281 4.14 19.57 3.41
C LEU A 281 3.93 20.92 2.71
N GLU A 282 4.89 21.82 2.83
CA GLU A 282 4.77 23.23 2.44
C GLU A 282 4.38 23.49 0.97
N LYS A 283 4.82 22.62 0.04
CA LYS A 283 4.61 22.77 -1.41
C LYS A 283 3.37 22.08 -1.94
N ILE A 284 2.66 21.34 -1.10
CA ILE A 284 1.47 20.59 -1.47
C ILE A 284 0.34 20.93 -0.50
N THR A 285 -0.71 20.14 -0.44
CA THR A 285 -1.87 20.41 0.42
C THR A 285 -1.45 20.58 1.89
N ALA A 286 -1.25 21.84 2.31
CA ALA A 286 -0.62 22.18 3.60
C ALA A 286 -1.54 22.01 4.82
N ASP A 287 -2.82 21.78 4.63
CA ASP A 287 -3.77 21.60 5.73
C ASP A 287 -3.82 20.14 6.21
N ASP A 288 -3.87 19.92 7.50
CA ASP A 288 -4.22 18.62 8.06
C ASP A 288 -5.61 18.22 7.59
N GLY A 289 -5.70 17.12 6.86
CA GLY A 289 -6.94 16.66 6.28
C GLY A 289 -6.72 15.43 5.40
N ILE A 290 -7.82 14.75 5.11
CA ILE A 290 -7.85 13.74 4.05
C ILE A 290 -8.63 14.33 2.88
N TYR A 291 -8.05 14.22 1.70
CA TYR A 291 -8.62 14.74 0.46
C TYR A 291 -9.09 13.57 -0.39
N ALA A 292 -10.29 13.70 -0.94
CA ALA A 292 -10.92 12.67 -1.73
C ALA A 292 -11.26 13.17 -3.14
N TRP A 293 -11.04 12.31 -4.12
CA TRP A 293 -11.52 12.47 -5.51
C TRP A 293 -12.32 11.26 -5.90
N THR A 294 -13.13 11.42 -6.94
CA THR A 294 -13.76 10.31 -7.66
C THR A 294 -13.17 10.24 -9.04
N PHE A 295 -12.84 9.02 -9.50
CA PHE A 295 -12.34 8.76 -10.84
C PHE A 295 -13.37 7.92 -11.61
N HIS A 296 -14.03 8.54 -12.55
CA HIS A 296 -14.90 7.89 -13.52
C HIS A 296 -14.14 7.70 -14.83
N VAL A 297 -14.02 6.45 -15.29
CA VAL A 297 -13.40 6.12 -16.57
C VAL A 297 -14.50 5.76 -17.59
N ASP A 298 -14.36 6.27 -18.81
CA ASP A 298 -15.14 5.86 -19.96
C ASP A 298 -14.21 5.24 -20.99
N TRP A 299 -14.38 3.95 -21.28
CA TRP A 299 -13.51 3.21 -22.19
C TRP A 299 -13.88 3.40 -23.67
N ASP A 300 -15.10 3.81 -23.95
CA ASP A 300 -15.60 4.06 -25.31
C ASP A 300 -15.24 5.48 -25.77
N ASP A 301 -15.35 6.46 -24.86
CA ASP A 301 -15.08 7.87 -25.14
C ASP A 301 -14.21 8.48 -24.01
N SER A 302 -12.89 8.54 -24.24
CA SER A 302 -11.93 9.04 -23.27
C SER A 302 -12.16 10.51 -22.87
N SER A 303 -12.86 11.30 -23.68
CA SER A 303 -13.22 12.69 -23.34
C SER A 303 -14.21 12.79 -22.17
N LYS A 304 -14.91 11.70 -21.87
CA LYS A 304 -15.85 11.58 -20.74
C LYS A 304 -15.16 11.06 -19.47
N THR A 305 -13.93 10.58 -19.55
CA THR A 305 -13.14 10.18 -18.38
C THR A 305 -12.87 11.40 -17.53
N LYS A 306 -13.17 11.30 -16.23
CA LYS A 306 -13.15 12.46 -15.34
C LYS A 306 -12.66 12.12 -13.93
N VAL A 307 -11.74 12.93 -13.43
CA VAL A 307 -11.41 13.01 -12.00
C VAL A 307 -12.08 14.26 -11.41
N THR A 308 -12.90 14.06 -10.38
CA THR A 308 -13.64 15.14 -9.72
C THR A 308 -13.20 15.26 -8.27
N GLY A 309 -12.88 16.44 -7.82
CA GLY A 309 -12.36 16.76 -6.49
C GLY A 309 -11.25 17.82 -6.58
N PRO A 310 -10.48 18.05 -5.51
CA PRO A 310 -10.59 17.37 -4.20
C PRO A 310 -11.76 17.84 -3.36
N VAL A 311 -12.27 16.93 -2.53
CA VAL A 311 -13.15 17.26 -1.41
C VAL A 311 -12.36 17.01 -0.13
N LYS A 312 -12.17 18.06 0.70
CA LYS A 312 -11.51 17.91 2.00
C LYS A 312 -12.45 17.25 2.99
N ILE A 313 -11.96 16.20 3.62
CA ILE A 313 -12.62 15.52 4.73
C ILE A 313 -11.93 15.97 6.02
N PRO A 314 -12.61 16.74 6.89
CA PRO A 314 -12.03 17.16 8.15
C PRO A 314 -11.69 15.94 9.03
N VAL A 315 -10.44 15.91 9.55
CA VAL A 315 -9.96 14.94 10.50
C VAL A 315 -9.28 15.65 11.67
N ALA A 316 -9.05 14.96 12.77
CA ALA A 316 -8.29 15.53 13.88
C ALA A 316 -6.86 15.88 13.42
N PRO A 317 -6.29 16.97 13.93
CA PRO A 317 -4.92 17.37 13.64
C PRO A 317 -3.91 16.24 13.91
N TYR A 318 -2.81 16.25 13.18
CA TYR A 318 -1.73 15.32 13.35
C TYR A 318 -0.39 15.95 12.94
N HIS A 319 0.69 15.36 13.41
CA HIS A 319 2.02 15.60 12.90
C HIS A 319 2.52 14.30 12.27
N TYR A 320 2.95 14.37 11.03
CA TYR A 320 3.57 13.22 10.39
C TYR A 320 4.77 12.73 11.19
N LEU A 321 4.96 11.42 11.21
CA LEU A 321 6.13 10.84 11.85
C LEU A 321 7.41 11.37 11.18
N CYS A 322 8.41 11.75 11.99
CA CYS A 322 9.62 12.41 11.53
C CYS A 322 9.38 13.73 10.78
N ASP A 323 8.32 14.46 11.13
CA ASP A 323 7.93 15.73 10.53
C ASP A 323 7.69 15.65 9.01
N GLY A 324 7.25 14.48 8.53
CA GLY A 324 6.94 14.23 7.12
C GLY A 324 8.17 14.09 6.23
N GLN A 325 9.34 13.88 6.81
CA GLN A 325 10.56 13.67 6.06
C GLN A 325 10.81 12.17 5.83
N LEU A 326 11.41 11.85 4.68
CA LEU A 326 11.93 10.51 4.38
C LEU A 326 13.30 10.29 5.06
N THR A 327 13.43 10.72 6.31
CA THR A 327 14.72 10.71 6.99
C THR A 327 14.76 9.66 8.08
N ASP A 328 15.97 9.31 8.44
CA ASP A 328 16.28 8.38 9.50
C ASP A 328 15.87 8.96 10.87
N CYS A 329 14.72 8.53 11.38
CA CYS A 329 14.23 8.97 12.68
C CYS A 329 13.95 7.86 13.70
N VAL A 330 13.66 6.63 13.25
CA VAL A 330 13.36 5.53 14.17
C VAL A 330 14.65 4.96 14.74
N PRO A 331 14.90 5.12 16.07
CA PRO A 331 16.15 4.67 16.68
C PRO A 331 16.21 3.15 16.76
N GLN A 332 17.43 2.63 16.68
CA GLN A 332 17.73 1.21 16.82
C GLN A 332 18.69 0.95 17.99
N PRO A 333 18.63 -0.20 18.68
CA PRO A 333 19.68 -0.55 19.65
C PRO A 333 21.00 -0.86 18.95
N GLY A 334 22.13 -0.51 19.58
CA GLY A 334 23.47 -0.89 19.15
C GLY A 334 24.02 -0.14 17.93
N THR A 335 23.36 0.93 17.48
CA THR A 335 23.83 1.79 16.39
C THR A 335 23.21 3.18 16.49
N ASP A 336 23.92 4.19 16.00
CA ASP A 336 23.40 5.56 15.85
C ASP A 336 22.57 5.72 14.55
N ARG A 337 22.65 4.75 13.64
CA ARG A 337 21.83 4.75 12.41
C ARG A 337 20.37 4.54 12.76
N ARG A 338 19.53 5.41 12.23
CA ARG A 338 18.08 5.33 12.40
C ARG A 338 17.44 4.83 11.12
N LEU A 339 16.22 4.30 11.22
CA LEU A 339 15.44 3.87 10.08
C LEU A 339 14.53 5.00 9.60
N ASP A 340 14.30 5.07 8.29
CA ASP A 340 13.29 5.97 7.73
C ASP A 340 11.88 5.50 8.10
N ALA A 341 10.93 6.42 8.05
CA ALA A 341 9.58 6.15 8.50
C ALA A 341 8.52 6.30 7.40
N GLN A 342 8.89 6.83 6.23
CA GLN A 342 7.93 7.14 5.15
C GLN A 342 6.70 7.90 5.69
N GLY A 343 6.93 8.85 6.60
CA GLY A 343 5.91 9.48 7.44
C GLY A 343 5.05 10.53 6.76
N ASP A 344 5.24 10.82 5.47
CA ASP A 344 4.67 11.95 4.75
C ASP A 344 3.36 11.66 3.99
N LYS A 345 2.83 10.43 4.07
CA LYS A 345 1.76 9.98 3.16
C LYS A 345 0.81 8.95 3.77
N LEU A 346 -0.36 8.77 3.15
CA LEU A 346 -1.16 7.56 3.36
C LEU A 346 -0.40 6.34 2.83
N MET A 347 -0.37 5.29 3.63
CA MET A 347 0.32 4.06 3.28
C MET A 347 -0.55 3.13 2.40
N ALA A 348 0.10 2.20 1.72
CA ALA A 348 -0.58 1.14 0.99
C ALA A 348 -1.22 0.17 2.01
N ARG A 349 -2.41 -0.27 1.82
CA ARG A 349 -3.42 0.02 0.78
C ARG A 349 -4.49 0.94 1.36
N VAL A 350 -5.27 1.59 0.49
CA VAL A 350 -6.57 2.15 0.87
C VAL A 350 -7.62 1.10 0.53
N VAL A 351 -8.17 0.46 1.55
CA VAL A 351 -9.04 -0.71 1.40
C VAL A 351 -10.49 -0.28 1.27
N TYR A 352 -11.14 -0.67 0.18
CA TYR A 352 -12.59 -0.55 0.04
C TYR A 352 -13.28 -1.87 0.35
N ARG A 353 -14.37 -1.81 1.12
CA ARG A 353 -15.21 -2.95 1.45
C ARG A 353 -16.68 -2.60 1.42
N ARG A 354 -17.49 -3.47 0.81
CA ARG A 354 -18.94 -3.37 0.89
C ARG A 354 -19.50 -4.54 1.69
N ILE A 355 -20.32 -4.24 2.69
CA ILE A 355 -21.03 -5.22 3.52
C ILE A 355 -22.52 -4.83 3.51
N GLY A 356 -23.35 -5.63 2.85
CA GLY A 356 -24.74 -5.25 2.56
C GLY A 356 -24.80 -3.95 1.77
N ASN A 357 -25.46 -2.94 2.34
CA ASN A 357 -25.56 -1.61 1.73
C ASN A 357 -24.50 -0.62 2.23
N GLN A 358 -23.66 -1.01 3.19
CA GLN A 358 -22.62 -0.16 3.73
C GLN A 358 -21.35 -0.27 2.89
N GLU A 359 -20.88 0.85 2.39
CA GLU A 359 -19.57 0.99 1.75
C GLU A 359 -18.60 1.65 2.74
N SER A 360 -17.47 1.01 3.00
CA SER A 360 -16.43 1.49 3.92
C SER A 360 -15.08 1.58 3.21
N ILE A 361 -14.26 2.54 3.63
CA ILE A 361 -12.87 2.70 3.19
C ILE A 361 -12.00 2.81 4.43
N VAL A 362 -10.92 2.02 4.49
CA VAL A 362 -9.94 2.08 5.58
C VAL A 362 -8.61 2.60 5.04
N ALA A 363 -8.02 3.56 5.74
CA ALA A 363 -6.74 4.15 5.40
C ALA A 363 -5.89 4.38 6.66
N VAL A 364 -4.58 4.39 6.50
CA VAL A 364 -3.61 4.56 7.59
C VAL A 364 -2.42 5.43 7.18
N HIS A 365 -1.79 6.08 8.15
CA HIS A 365 -0.47 6.68 8.01
C HIS A 365 0.26 6.73 9.35
N SER A 366 1.54 7.09 9.33
CA SER A 366 2.37 7.18 10.52
C SER A 366 2.39 8.61 11.07
N VAL A 367 2.26 8.77 12.39
CA VAL A 367 2.25 10.08 13.05
C VAL A 367 3.14 10.08 14.29
N ASN A 368 3.61 11.26 14.71
CA ASN A 368 4.22 11.44 16.03
C ASN A 368 3.16 11.17 17.11
N SER A 369 3.57 10.51 18.19
CA SER A 369 2.71 10.27 19.34
C SER A 369 3.07 11.21 20.51
N ALA A 370 2.11 11.49 21.38
CA ALA A 370 2.33 12.28 22.58
C ALA A 370 3.34 11.62 23.55
N ALA A 371 3.53 10.31 23.47
CA ALA A 371 4.51 9.57 24.24
C ALA A 371 5.95 9.72 23.71
N GLY A 372 6.18 10.44 22.62
CA GLY A 372 7.50 10.72 22.03
C GLY A 372 8.02 9.66 21.05
N GLY A 373 7.17 8.70 20.64
CA GLY A 373 7.45 7.71 19.59
C GLY A 373 6.57 7.91 18.36
N GLY A 374 6.39 6.84 17.59
CA GLY A 374 5.50 6.78 16.42
C GLY A 374 4.22 6.03 16.71
N GLY A 375 3.11 6.49 16.13
CA GLY A 375 1.80 5.85 16.22
C GLY A 375 1.17 5.63 14.85
N VAL A 376 0.33 4.61 14.76
CA VAL A 376 -0.49 4.36 13.57
C VAL A 376 -1.76 5.18 13.68
N ARG A 377 -1.90 6.22 12.86
CA ARG A 377 -3.16 6.91 12.63
C ARG A 377 -3.95 6.12 11.62
N TRP A 378 -5.20 5.79 11.96
CA TRP A 378 -6.10 5.03 11.11
C TRP A 378 -7.46 5.71 11.00
N TYR A 379 -8.13 5.47 9.89
CA TYR A 379 -9.43 6.03 9.54
C TYR A 379 -10.34 4.93 9.00
N GLU A 380 -11.62 4.98 9.36
CA GLU A 380 -12.70 4.35 8.61
C GLU A 380 -13.57 5.47 8.05
N PHE A 381 -13.67 5.52 6.75
CA PHE A 381 -14.62 6.35 6.05
C PHE A 381 -15.81 5.51 5.62
N ARG A 382 -16.96 6.13 5.48
CA ARG A 382 -18.16 5.54 4.90
C ARG A 382 -18.69 6.43 3.80
N LEU A 383 -19.29 5.80 2.78
CA LEU A 383 -19.94 6.52 1.71
C LEU A 383 -21.41 6.75 2.10
N ASP A 384 -21.88 7.99 1.96
CA ASP A 384 -23.29 8.31 2.11
C ASP A 384 -24.09 7.87 0.85
N ARG A 385 -25.41 8.07 0.85
CA ARG A 385 -26.27 7.66 -0.29
C ARG A 385 -25.91 8.36 -1.60
N ALA A 386 -25.31 9.55 -1.55
CA ALA A 386 -24.79 10.25 -2.71
C ALA A 386 -23.32 9.89 -3.02
N ARG A 387 -22.79 8.89 -2.33
CA ARG A 387 -21.39 8.39 -2.43
C ARG A 387 -20.34 9.43 -2.03
N ASN A 388 -20.70 10.43 -1.23
CA ASN A 388 -19.69 11.29 -0.62
C ASN A 388 -18.95 10.53 0.48
N VAL A 389 -17.63 10.65 0.50
CA VAL A 389 -16.77 10.05 1.53
C VAL A 389 -16.92 10.84 2.83
N ARG A 390 -17.31 10.18 3.91
CA ARG A 390 -17.50 10.77 5.24
C ARG A 390 -16.66 10.05 6.27
N LEU A 391 -16.01 10.82 7.14
CA LEU A 391 -15.30 10.23 8.29
C LEU A 391 -16.33 9.56 9.23
N TYR A 392 -16.17 8.26 9.45
CA TYR A 392 -16.99 7.50 10.40
C TYR A 392 -16.31 7.37 11.75
N GLN A 393 -15.01 7.09 11.73
CA GLN A 393 -14.16 7.02 12.92
C GLN A 393 -12.69 7.18 12.57
N GLN A 394 -11.90 7.56 13.58
CA GLN A 394 -10.45 7.71 13.48
C GLN A 394 -9.80 7.48 14.84
N GLY A 395 -8.55 7.07 14.85
CA GLY A 395 -7.76 6.92 16.08
C GLY A 395 -6.27 6.92 15.80
N THR A 396 -5.48 7.13 16.82
CA THR A 396 -4.02 6.93 16.79
C THR A 396 -3.67 5.82 17.78
N TYR A 397 -3.08 4.75 17.29
CA TYR A 397 -2.62 3.65 18.15
C TYR A 397 -1.16 3.85 18.52
N ALA A 398 -0.91 4.26 19.76
CA ALA A 398 0.39 4.53 20.34
C ALA A 398 0.39 4.18 21.83
N PRO A 399 0.28 2.88 22.20
CA PRO A 399 0.07 2.44 23.59
C PRO A 399 1.30 2.62 24.50
N ASP A 400 2.43 3.00 23.93
CA ASP A 400 3.68 3.26 24.63
C ASP A 400 4.56 4.24 23.81
N ARG A 401 5.79 4.50 24.27
CA ARG A 401 6.77 5.43 23.66
C ARG A 401 7.51 4.87 22.45
N PHE A 402 7.27 3.62 22.05
CA PHE A 402 7.95 3.00 20.93
C PHE A 402 7.31 3.36 19.61
N TYR A 403 7.97 3.04 18.51
CA TYR A 403 7.55 3.41 17.16
C TYR A 403 6.68 2.32 16.54
N ARG A 404 5.59 2.76 15.92
CA ARG A 404 4.74 1.96 15.05
C ARG A 404 4.55 2.75 13.77
N TRP A 405 5.03 2.17 12.66
CA TRP A 405 5.06 2.88 11.38
C TRP A 405 4.90 1.93 10.20
N LEU A 406 4.82 2.47 8.98
CA LEU A 406 4.67 1.70 7.74
C LEU A 406 3.55 0.65 7.85
N ALA A 407 2.36 1.12 8.22
CA ALA A 407 1.22 0.27 8.45
C ALA A 407 0.45 -0.06 7.17
N SER A 408 -0.25 -1.20 7.17
CA SER A 408 -1.17 -1.59 6.10
C SER A 408 -2.46 -2.18 6.69
N PRO A 409 -3.66 -1.69 6.30
CA PRO A 409 -4.93 -2.14 6.84
C PRO A 409 -5.59 -3.21 5.98
N ALA A 410 -6.52 -3.96 6.59
CA ALA A 410 -7.52 -4.77 5.90
C ALA A 410 -8.84 -4.75 6.67
N MET A 411 -9.94 -5.07 5.99
CA MET A 411 -11.25 -5.24 6.62
C MET A 411 -11.83 -6.60 6.22
N ASP A 412 -12.17 -7.44 7.20
CA ASP A 412 -12.77 -8.74 6.93
C ASP A 412 -14.26 -8.65 6.55
N ARG A 413 -14.87 -9.78 6.18
CA ARG A 413 -16.29 -9.85 5.76
C ARG A 413 -17.31 -9.42 6.84
N HIS A 414 -16.90 -9.33 8.10
CA HIS A 414 -17.73 -8.87 9.22
C HIS A 414 -17.51 -7.39 9.55
N GLY A 415 -16.58 -6.70 8.82
CA GLY A 415 -16.23 -5.30 9.07
C GLY A 415 -15.25 -5.12 10.22
N ASN A 416 -14.58 -6.18 10.67
CA ASN A 416 -13.49 -6.07 11.60
C ASN A 416 -12.26 -5.50 10.86
N ILE A 417 -11.54 -4.59 11.51
CA ILE A 417 -10.35 -3.95 10.95
C ILE A 417 -9.11 -4.56 11.59
N GLY A 418 -8.19 -5.03 10.75
CA GLY A 418 -6.86 -5.47 11.14
C GLY A 418 -5.79 -4.60 10.49
N ILE A 419 -4.72 -4.31 11.21
CA ILE A 419 -3.63 -3.46 10.75
C ILE A 419 -2.30 -4.11 11.14
N GLY A 420 -1.47 -4.41 10.13
CA GLY A 420 -0.08 -4.80 10.32
C GLY A 420 0.83 -3.58 10.25
N TYR A 421 1.94 -3.59 10.97
CA TYR A 421 2.88 -2.47 11.01
C TYR A 421 4.26 -2.87 11.55
N SER A 422 5.29 -2.12 11.17
CA SER A 422 6.61 -2.16 11.79
C SER A 422 6.56 -1.65 13.22
N PHE A 423 7.29 -2.31 14.11
CA PHE A 423 7.47 -1.94 15.52
C PHE A 423 8.95 -1.90 15.88
N GLY A 424 9.41 -0.87 16.59
CA GLY A 424 10.80 -0.75 17.03
C GLY A 424 11.06 0.46 17.92
N GLY A 425 12.32 0.80 18.05
CA GLY A 425 12.79 1.87 18.94
C GLY A 425 13.50 1.31 20.17
N THR A 426 14.67 1.89 20.51
CA THR A 426 15.51 1.41 21.60
C THR A 426 14.73 1.17 22.90
N PRO A 427 14.80 -0.04 23.52
CA PRO A 427 15.76 -1.13 23.29
C PRO A 427 15.32 -2.22 22.30
N HIS A 428 14.25 -2.00 21.51
CA HIS A 428 13.71 -3.00 20.60
C HIS A 428 14.28 -2.84 19.19
N PHE A 429 14.80 -3.93 18.62
CA PHE A 429 15.08 -4.01 17.20
C PHE A 429 13.78 -3.97 16.39
N ALA A 430 13.88 -3.48 15.15
CA ALA A 430 12.73 -3.39 14.27
C ALA A 430 12.18 -4.78 13.89
N GLY A 431 10.88 -4.97 14.07
CA GLY A 431 10.13 -6.19 13.79
C GLY A 431 8.70 -5.86 13.43
N GLN A 432 7.82 -6.87 13.41
CA GLN A 432 6.48 -6.73 12.86
C GLN A 432 5.41 -7.10 13.90
N ARG A 433 4.37 -6.28 13.96
CA ARG A 433 3.20 -6.51 14.82
C ARG A 433 1.89 -6.31 14.04
N PHE A 434 0.82 -6.78 14.66
CA PHE A 434 -0.54 -6.65 14.16
C PHE A 434 -1.49 -6.28 15.30
N ALA A 435 -2.38 -5.33 15.06
CA ALA A 435 -3.45 -4.98 15.98
C ALA A 435 -4.78 -4.84 15.21
N GLY A 436 -5.88 -4.76 15.93
CA GLY A 436 -7.17 -4.65 15.26
C GLY A 436 -8.31 -4.28 16.18
N ARG A 437 -9.50 -4.19 15.58
CA ARG A 437 -10.76 -3.97 16.27
C ARG A 437 -11.89 -4.78 15.66
N MET A 438 -12.87 -5.14 16.47
CA MET A 438 -14.10 -5.73 16.00
C MET A 438 -15.08 -4.64 15.51
N ALA A 439 -15.93 -4.97 14.54
CA ALA A 439 -16.90 -4.02 13.97
C ALA A 439 -17.83 -3.40 15.02
N GLY A 440 -18.26 -4.20 16.01
CA GLY A 440 -19.13 -3.78 17.10
C GLY A 440 -18.45 -3.09 18.29
N ASP A 441 -17.14 -2.88 18.24
CA ASP A 441 -16.40 -2.30 19.35
C ASP A 441 -16.61 -0.78 19.47
N PRO A 442 -16.33 -0.19 20.65
CA PRO A 442 -16.33 1.26 20.80
C PRO A 442 -15.46 1.92 19.74
N LYS A 443 -15.97 3.01 19.13
CA LYS A 443 -15.27 3.73 18.06
C LYS A 443 -13.94 4.30 18.52
N ASN A 444 -13.09 4.61 17.54
CA ASN A 444 -11.82 5.32 17.68
C ASN A 444 -10.74 4.56 18.46
N ARG A 445 -10.86 3.24 18.59
CA ARG A 445 -9.88 2.40 19.29
C ARG A 445 -9.63 1.08 18.56
N LEU A 446 -8.36 0.61 18.60
CA LEU A 446 -7.99 -0.76 18.29
C LEU A 446 -8.12 -1.57 19.60
N THR A 447 -9.11 -2.41 19.69
CA THR A 447 -9.53 -3.06 20.93
C THR A 447 -8.85 -4.40 21.17
N LEU A 448 -8.25 -5.01 20.15
CA LEU A 448 -7.47 -6.22 20.30
C LEU A 448 -6.05 -5.89 20.78
N ARG A 449 -5.50 -6.72 21.67
CA ARG A 449 -4.07 -6.67 21.99
C ARG A 449 -3.24 -6.92 20.74
N GLU A 450 -2.03 -6.39 20.72
CA GLU A 450 -1.07 -6.67 19.63
C GLU A 450 -0.74 -8.16 19.56
N THR A 451 -0.71 -8.68 18.34
CA THR A 451 -0.07 -9.96 18.02
C THR A 451 1.35 -9.65 17.50
N VAL A 452 2.36 -10.27 18.06
CA VAL A 452 3.74 -10.20 17.56
C VAL A 452 3.86 -11.17 16.40
N LEU A 453 4.19 -10.66 15.21
CA LEU A 453 4.49 -11.51 14.05
C LEU A 453 5.95 -11.95 14.08
N THR A 454 6.87 -11.00 14.28
CA THR A 454 8.29 -11.30 14.43
C THR A 454 8.99 -10.19 15.22
N ILE A 455 10.05 -10.56 15.91
CA ILE A 455 10.94 -9.66 16.64
C ILE A 455 12.25 -9.57 15.85
N GLY A 456 12.75 -8.35 15.62
CA GLY A 456 14.09 -8.16 15.07
C GLY A 456 15.16 -8.61 16.07
N GLU A 457 16.26 -9.13 15.56
CA GLU A 457 17.38 -9.68 16.34
C GLU A 457 18.69 -8.90 16.13
N GLY A 458 18.67 -7.89 15.25
CA GLY A 458 19.82 -7.03 14.94
C GLY A 458 19.42 -5.69 14.34
N PRO A 459 20.34 -4.70 14.35
CA PRO A 459 20.13 -3.40 13.72
C PRO A 459 20.44 -3.45 12.22
N GLN A 460 19.72 -2.67 11.43
CA GLN A 460 20.13 -2.38 10.06
C GLN A 460 21.17 -1.26 10.05
N THR A 461 22.40 -1.59 9.63
CA THR A 461 23.54 -0.68 9.67
C THR A 461 24.04 -0.24 8.31
N THR A 462 23.61 -0.89 7.22
CA THR A 462 24.07 -0.64 5.85
C THR A 462 23.36 0.52 5.18
N THR A 463 22.08 0.75 5.53
CA THR A 463 21.24 1.83 4.99
C THR A 463 20.21 2.26 6.03
N MET A 464 19.68 3.48 5.89
CA MET A 464 18.52 3.93 6.67
C MET A 464 17.19 3.42 6.06
N ARG A 465 17.18 3.04 4.77
CA ARG A 465 15.97 2.66 4.05
C ARG A 465 15.34 1.41 4.65
N TRP A 466 14.06 1.53 5.02
CA TRP A 466 13.28 0.49 5.68
C TRP A 466 11.94 0.32 4.97
N GLU A 467 11.72 -0.83 4.39
CA GLU A 467 10.49 -1.27 3.71
C GLU A 467 10.03 -0.41 2.52
N ASP A 468 9.96 0.90 2.62
CA ASP A 468 9.23 1.88 1.81
C ASP A 468 7.71 1.68 1.89
N TYR A 469 7.24 0.44 1.89
CA TYR A 469 5.86 0.03 2.16
C TYR A 469 5.78 -1.43 2.59
N THR A 470 4.68 -1.74 3.23
CA THR A 470 4.23 -3.10 3.52
C THR A 470 2.84 -3.32 2.95
N GLN A 471 2.32 -4.54 3.01
CA GLN A 471 1.04 -4.83 2.42
C GLN A 471 0.29 -5.88 3.20
N THR A 472 -1.02 -5.61 3.39
CA THR A 472 -2.01 -6.63 3.75
C THR A 472 -2.67 -7.20 2.50
N ALA A 473 -3.20 -8.42 2.61
CA ALA A 473 -4.07 -9.03 1.62
C ALA A 473 -5.17 -9.83 2.34
N MET A 474 -6.39 -9.75 1.80
CA MET A 474 -7.49 -10.56 2.30
C MET A 474 -7.46 -11.94 1.65
N ASP A 475 -7.60 -13.00 2.42
CA ASP A 475 -7.69 -14.36 1.92
C ASP A 475 -9.03 -14.57 1.18
N PRO A 476 -9.04 -14.85 -0.13
CA PRO A 476 -10.27 -15.00 -0.88
C PRO A 476 -11.01 -16.32 -0.59
N ALA A 477 -10.35 -17.29 0.06
CA ALA A 477 -10.95 -18.58 0.37
C ALA A 477 -11.94 -18.51 1.54
N ASP A 478 -11.68 -17.64 2.54
CA ASP A 478 -12.53 -17.52 3.72
C ASP A 478 -13.04 -16.09 3.97
N ASP A 479 -12.43 -15.10 3.30
CA ASP A 479 -12.73 -13.69 3.45
C ASP A 479 -12.68 -13.20 4.92
N CYS A 480 -11.86 -13.88 5.72
CA CYS A 480 -11.65 -13.73 7.15
C CYS A 480 -10.18 -13.58 7.53
N THR A 481 -9.31 -14.31 6.86
CA THR A 481 -7.89 -14.32 7.17
C THR A 481 -7.20 -13.14 6.50
N ILE A 482 -6.52 -12.33 7.31
CA ILE A 482 -5.73 -11.19 6.86
C ILE A 482 -4.27 -11.60 6.79
N TRP A 483 -3.68 -11.57 5.61
CA TRP A 483 -2.26 -11.77 5.40
C TRP A 483 -1.53 -10.44 5.47
N TYR A 484 -0.29 -10.48 5.94
CA TYR A 484 0.56 -9.31 6.10
C TYR A 484 2.03 -9.70 5.93
N VAL A 485 2.83 -8.80 5.37
CA VAL A 485 4.28 -8.97 5.20
C VAL A 485 5.02 -7.74 5.69
N GLY A 486 6.17 -7.94 6.31
CA GLY A 486 7.08 -6.85 6.70
C GLY A 486 8.47 -7.34 7.02
N ASP A 487 9.40 -6.39 7.17
CA ASP A 487 10.82 -6.63 7.36
C ASP A 487 11.18 -6.92 8.82
N TYR A 488 12.24 -7.67 9.00
CA TYR A 488 12.98 -7.79 10.25
C TYR A 488 14.44 -8.18 9.94
N LEU A 489 15.33 -8.02 10.89
CA LEU A 489 16.70 -8.53 10.74
C LEU A 489 16.91 -9.74 11.64
N LYS A 490 17.47 -10.78 11.07
CA LYS A 490 18.01 -11.94 11.80
C LYS A 490 19.29 -11.55 12.51
N LYS A 491 19.62 -12.29 13.56
CA LYS A 491 20.89 -12.12 14.27
C LYS A 491 22.06 -12.18 13.29
N ASP A 492 22.99 -11.24 13.48
CA ASP A 492 24.20 -11.10 12.66
C ASP A 492 23.97 -10.83 11.15
N SER A 493 22.71 -10.56 10.74
CA SER A 493 22.42 -10.14 9.38
C SER A 493 22.61 -8.63 9.24
N THR A 494 23.18 -8.21 8.12
CA THR A 494 23.32 -6.80 7.73
C THR A 494 22.20 -6.36 6.77
N ASN A 495 21.33 -7.28 6.38
CA ASN A 495 20.25 -7.06 5.44
C ASN A 495 18.95 -7.65 5.98
N TYR A 496 17.82 -7.09 5.49
CA TYR A 496 16.50 -7.53 5.92
C TYR A 496 16.20 -8.98 5.52
N SER A 497 15.41 -9.64 6.34
CA SER A 497 14.58 -10.79 6.02
C SER A 497 13.13 -10.33 6.07
N THR A 498 12.22 -11.02 5.41
CA THR A 498 10.79 -10.70 5.51
C THR A 498 10.05 -11.80 6.26
N ARG A 499 9.00 -11.41 6.99
CA ARG A 499 8.09 -12.34 7.64
C ARG A 499 6.70 -12.15 7.06
N ILE A 500 6.13 -13.23 6.55
CA ILE A 500 4.74 -13.31 6.12
C ILE A 500 3.93 -13.91 7.26
N GLY A 501 2.83 -13.28 7.63
CA GLY A 501 1.91 -13.77 8.65
C GLY A 501 0.46 -13.74 8.20
N ALA A 502 -0.33 -14.67 8.72
CA ALA A 502 -1.76 -14.71 8.51
C ALA A 502 -2.48 -14.60 9.86
N PHE A 503 -3.39 -13.65 9.96
CA PHE A 503 -4.12 -13.34 11.19
C PHE A 503 -5.61 -13.52 10.97
N ARG A 504 -6.28 -14.07 11.98
CA ARG A 504 -7.73 -14.21 11.96
C ARG A 504 -8.34 -13.48 13.14
N MET A 505 -9.30 -12.61 12.85
CA MET A 505 -10.01 -11.85 13.86
C MET A 505 -10.91 -12.78 14.69
N PRO A 506 -11.13 -12.53 15.99
CA PRO A 506 -12.00 -13.34 16.81
C PRO A 506 -13.40 -13.52 16.20
N GLY A 507 -13.87 -14.76 16.12
CA GLY A 507 -15.21 -15.07 15.60
C GLY A 507 -15.34 -15.10 14.07
N CYS A 508 -14.33 -14.70 13.30
CA CYS A 508 -14.31 -14.88 11.85
C CYS A 508 -13.83 -16.29 11.51
N ARG A 509 -14.69 -17.11 10.88
CA ARG A 509 -14.43 -18.53 10.54
C ARG A 509 -14.81 -18.83 9.11
#